data_66f82c306f24864f481907f0e1ce7086
#
_entry.id   66f82c306f24864f481907f0e1ce7086
#
_cell.length_a   1.000
_cell.length_b   1.000
_cell.length_c   1.000
_cell.angle_alpha   90.00
_cell.angle_beta   90.00
_cell.angle_gamma   90.00
#
_symmetry.space_group_name_H-M   'P 1'
#
loop_
_entity.id
_entity.type
_entity.pdbx_description
1 polymer ?
#
loop_
_entity_poly.entity_id
_entity_poly.type
_entity_poly.pdbx_seq_one_letter_code
_entity_poly.pdbx_strand_id
1 'polypeptide(L)'
;MIRVTLHWKGDLITGFECMGHAGFAEAGSDIVCAAVSILTTTCANALESVAGLKPTVKAAPGRMTVALPNGSGHDAQVILKTMRQGLRDLTDAYPDYLLLKEN
;
A
#
# COMPACT_ATOMS: atom_id res chain seq x y z
N MET A 1 -11.97 4.76 -8.49
CA MET A 1 -11.67 4.50 -7.08
C MET A 1 -10.42 3.66 -6.96
N ILE A 2 -9.50 4.04 -6.10
CA ILE A 2 -8.36 3.21 -5.74
C ILE A 2 -8.83 2.16 -4.74
N ARG A 3 -8.40 0.92 -4.94
CA ARG A 3 -8.64 -0.17 -4.01
C ARG A 3 -7.31 -0.71 -3.52
N VAL A 4 -7.12 -0.67 -2.21
CA VAL A 4 -5.95 -1.25 -1.56
C VAL A 4 -6.42 -2.41 -0.71
N THR A 5 -5.82 -3.58 -0.91
CA THR A 5 -6.10 -4.77 -0.12
C THR A 5 -4.85 -5.14 0.66
N LEU A 6 -4.97 -5.23 1.98
CA LEU A 6 -3.92 -5.76 2.85
C LEU A 6 -4.18 -7.23 3.10
N HIS A 7 -3.14 -8.04 2.97
CA HIS A 7 -3.21 -9.47 3.26
C HIS A 7 -2.58 -9.74 4.63
N TRP A 8 -3.35 -10.35 5.51
CA TRP A 8 -2.94 -10.68 6.87
C TRP A 8 -2.80 -12.18 7.05
N LYS A 9 -1.82 -12.57 7.87
CA LYS A 9 -1.71 -13.91 8.43
C LYS A 9 -1.58 -13.76 9.94
N GLY A 10 -2.69 -14.01 10.66
CA GLY A 10 -2.76 -13.64 12.06
C GLY A 10 -2.65 -12.13 12.23
N ASP A 11 -1.70 -11.68 13.02
CA ASP A 11 -1.42 -10.27 13.29
C ASP A 11 -0.28 -9.70 12.42
N LEU A 12 0.13 -10.43 11.38
CA LEU A 12 1.20 -10.03 10.46
C LEU A 12 0.64 -9.68 9.09
N ILE A 13 1.07 -8.56 8.53
CA ILE A 13 0.79 -8.20 7.15
C ILE A 13 1.80 -8.91 6.26
N THR A 14 1.32 -9.74 5.33
CA THR A 14 2.16 -10.54 4.45
C THR A 14 2.23 -9.99 3.03
N GLY A 15 1.45 -8.98 2.72
CA GLY A 15 1.47 -8.36 1.40
C GLY A 15 0.33 -7.37 1.23
N PHE A 16 0.33 -6.71 0.09
CA PHE A 16 -0.76 -5.80 -0.27
C PHE A 16 -0.90 -5.67 -1.78
N GLU A 17 -2.06 -5.23 -2.20
CA GLU A 17 -2.38 -4.89 -3.58
C GLU A 17 -2.94 -3.48 -3.63
N CYS A 18 -2.53 -2.73 -4.65
CA CYS A 18 -3.07 -1.40 -4.93
C CYS A 18 -3.52 -1.38 -6.38
N MET A 19 -4.80 -1.04 -6.62
CA MET A 19 -5.41 -1.11 -7.94
C MET A 19 -6.29 0.10 -8.21
N GLY A 20 -6.31 0.53 -9.48
CA GLY A 20 -7.21 1.56 -9.97
C GLY A 20 -6.67 2.97 -9.83
N HIS A 21 -7.54 3.92 -10.11
CA HIS A 21 -7.28 5.35 -10.01
C HIS A 21 -8.37 5.99 -9.16
N ALA A 22 -8.01 7.05 -8.42
CA ALA A 22 -8.95 7.70 -7.51
C ALA A 22 -10.12 8.37 -8.25
N GLY A 23 -9.85 8.94 -9.41
CA GLY A 23 -10.85 9.74 -10.14
C GLY A 23 -11.16 11.06 -9.45
N PHE A 24 -10.26 11.55 -8.58
CA PHE A 24 -10.40 12.82 -7.88
C PHE A 24 -10.20 14.00 -8.81
N ALA A 25 -9.24 13.88 -9.74
CA ALA A 25 -8.91 14.87 -10.76
C ALA A 25 -8.28 14.18 -11.96
N GLU A 26 -7.94 14.94 -12.99
CA GLU A 26 -7.24 14.41 -14.16
C GLU A 26 -5.85 13.87 -13.77
N ALA A 27 -5.33 12.96 -14.60
CA ALA A 27 -3.99 12.41 -14.43
C ALA A 27 -2.95 13.54 -14.33
N GLY A 28 -2.04 13.43 -13.36
CA GLY A 28 -1.03 14.44 -13.07
C GLY A 28 -1.48 15.53 -12.08
N SER A 29 -2.79 15.64 -11.81
CA SER A 29 -3.36 16.59 -10.84
C SER A 29 -4.11 15.90 -9.70
N ASP A 30 -4.16 14.57 -9.72
CA ASP A 30 -4.90 13.79 -8.73
C ASP A 30 -4.07 13.62 -7.46
N ILE A 31 -4.37 14.43 -6.43
CA ILE A 31 -3.66 14.40 -5.16
C ILE A 31 -3.91 13.11 -4.36
N VAL A 32 -5.05 12.45 -4.56
CA VAL A 32 -5.34 11.19 -3.88
C VAL A 32 -4.51 10.07 -4.49
N CYS A 33 -4.42 9.99 -5.82
CA CYS A 33 -3.52 9.05 -6.48
C CYS A 33 -2.07 9.28 -6.07
N ALA A 34 -1.61 10.53 -6.01
CA ALA A 34 -0.25 10.88 -5.61
C ALA A 34 0.03 10.46 -4.17
N ALA A 35 -0.89 10.73 -3.25
CA ALA A 35 -0.73 10.36 -1.84
C ALA A 35 -0.63 8.84 -1.65
N VAL A 36 -1.52 8.08 -2.28
CA VAL A 36 -1.48 6.61 -2.21
C VAL A 36 -0.21 6.08 -2.87
N SER A 37 0.19 6.63 -4.02
CA SER A 37 1.38 6.17 -4.75
C SER A 37 2.65 6.40 -3.95
N ILE A 38 2.86 7.58 -3.37
CA ILE A 38 4.07 7.84 -2.60
C ILE A 38 4.11 6.96 -1.34
N LEU A 39 2.99 6.79 -0.66
CA LEU A 39 2.92 5.98 0.54
C LEU A 39 3.22 4.51 0.26
N THR A 40 2.55 3.91 -0.71
CA THR A 40 2.72 2.48 -1.03
C THR A 40 4.07 2.19 -1.67
N THR A 41 4.53 3.03 -2.58
CA THR A 41 5.83 2.87 -3.24
C THR A 41 6.99 3.04 -2.25
N THR A 42 6.92 4.05 -1.39
CA THR A 42 7.95 4.27 -0.37
C THR A 42 8.04 3.08 0.58
N CYS A 43 6.91 2.58 1.05
CA CYS A 43 6.90 1.44 1.97
C CYS A 43 7.38 0.15 1.27
N ALA A 44 6.97 -0.08 0.02
CA ALA A 44 7.47 -1.22 -0.76
C ALA A 44 9.00 -1.17 -0.91
N ASN A 45 9.54 0.00 -1.25
CA ASN A 45 10.99 0.19 -1.39
C ASN A 45 11.71 0.05 -0.04
N ALA A 46 11.10 0.52 1.04
CA ALA A 46 11.67 0.44 2.39
C ALA A 46 11.78 -1.00 2.92
N LEU A 47 10.93 -1.91 2.46
CA LEU A 47 11.07 -3.34 2.80
C LEU A 47 12.45 -3.87 2.38
N GLU A 48 13.00 -3.36 1.29
CA GLU A 48 14.36 -3.71 0.86
C GLU A 48 15.39 -2.79 1.49
N SER A 49 15.27 -1.48 1.32
CA SER A 49 16.34 -0.54 1.69
C SER A 49 16.49 -0.35 3.21
N VAL A 50 15.43 -0.52 3.97
CA VAL A 50 15.42 -0.34 5.42
C VAL A 50 15.38 -1.68 6.16
N ALA A 51 14.49 -2.58 5.76
CA ALA A 51 14.33 -3.88 6.43
C ALA A 51 15.25 -4.97 5.86
N GLY A 52 15.94 -4.73 4.75
CA GLY A 52 16.91 -5.67 4.18
C GLY A 52 16.28 -6.92 3.55
N LEU A 53 15.02 -6.84 3.14
CA LEU A 53 14.28 -7.96 2.59
C LEU A 53 14.22 -7.90 1.07
N LYS A 54 13.72 -8.96 0.45
CA LYS A 54 13.47 -9.02 -0.99
C LYS A 54 12.02 -9.38 -1.25
N PRO A 55 11.10 -8.39 -1.17
CA PRO A 55 9.69 -8.67 -1.47
C PRO A 55 9.51 -9.00 -2.95
N THR A 56 8.49 -9.78 -3.26
CA THR A 56 8.06 -9.96 -4.63
C THR A 56 7.16 -8.78 -5.00
N VAL A 57 7.62 -7.94 -5.91
CA VAL A 57 6.89 -6.75 -6.36
C VAL A 57 6.56 -6.90 -7.84
N LYS A 58 5.29 -6.70 -8.17
CA LYS A 58 4.81 -6.61 -9.55
C LYS A 58 4.09 -5.29 -9.71
N ALA A 59 4.50 -4.49 -10.68
CA ALA A 59 3.93 -3.18 -10.93
C ALA A 59 3.63 -3.00 -12.42
N ALA A 60 2.49 -2.40 -12.69
CA ALA A 60 2.04 -1.98 -14.02
C ALA A 60 1.20 -0.71 -13.84
N PRO A 61 0.89 0.04 -14.92
CA PRO A 61 0.02 1.20 -14.79
C PRO A 61 -1.30 0.86 -14.09
N GLY A 62 -1.60 1.57 -12.99
CA GLY A 62 -2.81 1.37 -12.21
C GLY A 62 -2.85 0.10 -11.36
N ARG A 63 -1.71 -0.60 -11.20
CA ARG A 63 -1.66 -1.82 -10.39
C ARG A 63 -0.29 -2.06 -9.78
N MET A 64 -0.27 -2.41 -8.50
CA MET A 64 0.93 -2.88 -7.81
C MET A 64 0.57 -3.99 -6.84
N THR A 65 1.37 -5.05 -6.82
CA THR A 65 1.26 -6.12 -5.81
C THR A 65 2.60 -6.32 -5.13
N VAL A 66 2.57 -6.49 -3.82
CA VAL A 66 3.75 -6.74 -3.00
C VAL A 66 3.46 -7.93 -2.11
N ALA A 67 4.36 -8.90 -2.08
CA ALA A 67 4.25 -10.07 -1.24
C ALA A 67 5.53 -10.31 -0.45
N LEU A 68 5.36 -10.61 0.83
CA LEU A 68 6.42 -11.01 1.75
C LEU A 68 6.09 -12.36 2.36
N PRO A 69 6.90 -13.39 2.14
CA PRO A 69 6.70 -14.67 2.81
C PRO A 69 6.73 -14.50 4.34
N ASN A 70 5.70 -15.00 5.02
CA ASN A 70 5.61 -15.02 6.48
C ASN A 70 5.70 -13.67 7.19
N GLY A 71 5.49 -12.55 6.46
CA GLY A 71 5.53 -11.20 7.04
C GLY A 71 6.92 -10.70 7.46
N SER A 72 7.94 -11.55 7.38
CA SER A 72 9.39 -11.27 7.38
C SER A 72 9.94 -10.33 8.45
N GLY A 73 9.48 -10.45 9.71
CA GLY A 73 10.14 -9.84 10.86
C GLY A 73 9.59 -8.48 11.29
N HIS A 74 10.16 -7.97 12.37
CA HIS A 74 9.64 -6.78 13.07
C HIS A 74 9.69 -5.51 12.22
N ASP A 75 10.82 -5.23 11.57
CA ASP A 75 10.98 -3.98 10.81
C ASP A 75 10.02 -3.92 9.63
N ALA A 76 9.81 -5.03 8.94
CA ALA A 76 8.82 -5.11 7.88
C ALA A 76 7.41 -4.82 8.39
N GLN A 77 7.06 -5.34 9.57
CA GLN A 77 5.74 -5.10 10.16
C GLN A 77 5.55 -3.65 10.60
N VAL A 78 6.60 -3.00 11.12
CA VAL A 78 6.55 -1.56 11.43
C VAL A 78 6.29 -0.76 10.16
N ILE A 79 7.00 -1.06 9.08
CA ILE A 79 6.82 -0.37 7.78
C ILE A 79 5.39 -0.58 7.27
N LEU A 80 4.92 -1.82 7.21
CA LEU A 80 3.61 -2.16 6.65
C LEU A 80 2.46 -1.63 7.51
N LYS A 81 2.59 -1.67 8.83
CA LYS A 81 1.57 -1.14 9.75
C LYS A 81 1.55 0.39 9.76
N THR A 82 2.68 1.03 9.52
CA THR A 82 2.75 2.49 9.31
C THR A 82 2.06 2.86 8.00
N MET A 83 2.30 2.11 6.93
CA MET A 83 1.58 2.29 5.66
C MET A 83 0.07 2.13 5.85
N ARG A 84 -0.36 1.11 6.57
CA ARG A 84 -1.77 0.89 6.90
C ARG A 84 -2.38 2.10 7.60
N GLN A 85 -1.66 2.70 8.56
CA GLN A 85 -2.14 3.89 9.25
C GLN A 85 -2.37 5.04 8.27
N GLY A 86 -1.43 5.30 7.38
CA GLY A 86 -1.58 6.34 6.36
C GLY A 86 -2.73 6.07 5.40
N LEU A 87 -2.93 4.81 5.00
CA LEU A 87 -4.07 4.43 4.15
C LEU A 87 -5.41 4.62 4.87
N ARG A 88 -5.49 4.33 6.15
CA ARG A 88 -6.69 4.59 6.95
C ARG A 88 -6.98 6.09 7.04
N ASP A 89 -5.96 6.88 7.30
CA ASP A 89 -6.09 8.35 7.35
C ASP A 89 -6.61 8.89 6.02
N LEU A 90 -6.08 8.38 4.91
CA LEU A 90 -6.54 8.77 3.57
C LEU A 90 -7.97 8.33 3.29
N THR A 91 -8.37 7.14 3.73
CA THR A 91 -9.73 6.66 3.59
C THR A 91 -10.71 7.54 4.37
N ASP A 92 -10.33 7.98 5.56
CA ASP A 92 -11.15 8.89 6.36
C ASP A 92 -11.29 10.27 5.71
N ALA A 93 -10.22 10.77 5.10
CA ALA A 93 -10.22 12.06 4.42
C ALA A 93 -10.90 12.02 3.04
N TYR A 94 -10.79 10.92 2.31
CA TYR A 94 -11.27 10.77 0.93
C TYR A 94 -12.06 9.48 0.74
N PRO A 95 -13.17 9.27 1.49
CA PRO A 95 -13.90 7.98 1.48
C PRO A 95 -14.50 7.62 0.13
N ASP A 96 -14.76 8.60 -0.73
CA ASP A 96 -15.35 8.36 -2.06
C ASP A 96 -14.31 7.97 -3.11
N TYR A 97 -13.02 8.05 -2.79
CA TYR A 97 -11.93 7.86 -3.75
C TYR A 97 -11.00 6.71 -3.43
N LEU A 98 -11.01 6.24 -2.20
CA LEU A 98 -10.14 5.17 -1.72
C LEU A 98 -10.91 4.18 -0.86
N LEU A 99 -10.80 2.91 -1.22
CA LEU A 99 -11.31 1.79 -0.44
C LEU A 99 -10.14 0.96 0.09
N LEU A 100 -10.08 0.81 1.41
CA LEU A 100 -9.11 -0.07 2.07
C LEU A 100 -9.82 -1.35 2.50
N LYS A 101 -9.29 -2.49 2.06
CA LYS A 101 -9.81 -3.80 2.38
C LYS A 101 -8.73 -4.60 3.12
N GLU A 102 -9.12 -5.27 4.20
CA GLU A 102 -8.21 -6.07 5.00
C GLU A 102 -8.73 -7.51 5.08
N ASN A 103 -7.94 -8.43 4.60
CA ASN A 103 -8.28 -9.85 4.53
C ASN A 103 -7.49 -10.67 5.54
#